data_eb4b739b6f7cce58496fe67e93bb198e
#
_entry.id   eb4b739b6f7cce58496fe67e93bb198e
#
_cell.length_a   1.000
_cell.length_b   1.000
_cell.length_c   1.000
_cell.angle_alpha   90.00
_cell.angle_beta   90.00
_cell.angle_gamma   90.00
#
_symmetry.space_group_name_H-M   'P 1'
#
loop_
_entity.id
_entity.type
_entity.pdbx_description
1 polymer ?
#
loop_
_entity_poly.entity_id
_entity_poly.type
_entity_poly.pdbx_seq_one_letter_code
_entity_poly.pdbx_strand_id
1 'polypeptide(L)'
;MNEEQIYDKVVTLITPFAKREGGLESISKDSKILEDLGVNSARLVDIVLAFEDEFDIEVDDEAADCIYTVGDAVKLINVQIQ
;
A
#
# COMPACT_ATOMS: atom_id res chain seq x y z
N MET A 1 -6.78 12.23 9.37
CA MET A 1 -7.19 11.32 8.27
C MET A 1 -7.68 10.02 8.88
N ASN A 2 -8.86 9.55 8.52
CA ASN A 2 -9.37 8.30 9.05
C ASN A 2 -8.88 7.11 8.22
N GLU A 3 -9.13 5.89 8.71
CA GLU A 3 -8.67 4.67 8.07
C GLU A 3 -9.19 4.51 6.64
N GLU A 4 -10.45 4.87 6.42
CA GLU A 4 -11.06 4.78 5.09
C GLU A 4 -10.37 5.70 4.09
N GLN A 5 -10.04 6.90 4.49
CA GLN A 5 -9.32 7.85 3.65
C GLN A 5 -7.90 7.35 3.34
N ILE A 6 -7.24 6.75 4.32
CA ILE A 6 -5.93 6.16 4.13
C ILE A 6 -6.02 5.00 3.14
N TYR A 7 -7.02 4.16 3.29
CA TYR A 7 -7.25 3.03 2.39
C TYR A 7 -7.41 3.51 0.94
N ASP A 8 -8.25 4.50 0.73
CA ASP A 8 -8.48 5.04 -0.62
C ASP A 8 -7.19 5.57 -1.24
N LYS A 9 -6.38 6.27 -0.47
CA LYS A 9 -5.10 6.78 -0.97
C LYS A 9 -4.11 5.66 -1.24
N VAL A 10 -4.04 4.66 -0.37
CA VAL A 10 -3.17 3.51 -0.56
C VAL A 10 -3.51 2.79 -1.86
N VAL A 11 -4.78 2.52 -2.08
CA VAL A 11 -5.23 1.85 -3.30
C VAL A 11 -4.87 2.69 -4.53
N THR A 12 -5.11 3.99 -4.47
CA THR A 12 -4.79 4.90 -5.57
C THR A 12 -3.28 4.90 -5.88
N LEU A 13 -2.44 4.87 -4.85
CA LEU A 13 -1.00 4.87 -5.03
C LEU A 13 -0.47 3.55 -5.58
N ILE A 14 -1.10 2.44 -5.21
CA ILE A 14 -0.68 1.10 -5.67
C ILE A 14 -1.13 0.83 -7.11
N THR A 15 -2.26 1.38 -7.53
CA THR A 15 -2.86 1.09 -8.82
C THR A 15 -1.89 1.16 -10.00
N PRO A 16 -1.03 2.19 -10.13
CA PRO A 16 -0.10 2.26 -11.26
C PRO A 16 0.92 1.11 -11.30
N PHE A 17 1.14 0.46 -10.17
CA PHE A 17 2.11 -0.64 -10.07
C PHE A 17 1.45 -2.01 -10.19
N ALA A 18 0.13 -2.07 -10.04
CA ALA A 18 -0.59 -3.33 -10.12
C ALA A 18 -0.73 -3.75 -11.58
N LYS A 19 -0.51 -5.03 -11.86
CA LYS A 19 -0.61 -5.57 -13.21
C LYS A 19 -1.86 -6.40 -13.41
N ARG A 20 -2.67 -6.53 -12.39
CA ARG A 20 -3.86 -7.35 -12.47
C ARG A 20 -4.95 -6.67 -13.28
N GLU A 21 -5.58 -7.43 -14.19
CA GLU A 21 -6.76 -6.99 -14.89
C GLU A 21 -7.96 -7.05 -13.95
N GLY A 22 -8.92 -6.18 -14.16
CA GLY A 22 -10.09 -6.08 -13.31
C GLY A 22 -10.03 -4.93 -12.32
N GLY A 23 -8.88 -4.33 -12.17
CA GLY A 23 -8.70 -3.06 -11.48
C GLY A 23 -9.08 -3.06 -10.01
N LEU A 24 -9.51 -1.91 -9.55
CA LEU A 24 -9.72 -1.61 -8.13
C LEU A 24 -10.91 -2.34 -7.52
N GLU A 25 -11.82 -2.84 -8.34
CA GLU A 25 -13.07 -3.46 -7.86
C GLU A 25 -12.82 -4.74 -7.06
N SER A 26 -11.72 -5.42 -7.34
CA SER A 26 -11.38 -6.66 -6.62
C SER A 26 -10.40 -6.45 -5.48
N ILE A 27 -10.00 -5.23 -5.21
CA ILE A 27 -9.06 -4.91 -4.14
C ILE A 27 -9.81 -4.78 -2.81
N SER A 28 -9.27 -5.42 -1.78
CA SER A 28 -9.78 -5.31 -0.42
C SER A 28 -8.60 -5.18 0.55
N LYS A 29 -8.89 -5.00 1.81
CA LYS A 29 -7.85 -4.94 2.84
C LYS A 29 -7.05 -6.24 2.92
N ASP A 30 -7.67 -7.36 2.57
CA ASP A 30 -7.02 -8.67 2.61
C ASP A 30 -6.25 -8.99 1.34
N SER A 31 -6.34 -8.15 0.31
CA SER A 31 -5.60 -8.37 -0.94
C SER A 31 -4.10 -8.29 -0.69
N LYS A 32 -3.39 -9.31 -1.15
CA LYS A 32 -1.94 -9.36 -1.03
C LYS A 32 -1.34 -8.54 -2.16
N ILE A 33 -0.50 -7.57 -1.79
CA ILE A 33 0.03 -6.62 -2.76
C ILE A 33 0.83 -7.32 -3.86
N LEU A 34 1.71 -8.24 -3.49
CA LEU A 34 2.55 -8.92 -4.48
C LEU A 34 1.80 -9.99 -5.26
N GLU A 35 1.01 -10.81 -4.57
CA GLU A 35 0.35 -11.96 -5.17
C GLU A 35 -0.96 -11.60 -5.87
N ASP A 36 -1.83 -10.89 -5.15
CA ASP A 36 -3.18 -10.62 -5.64
C ASP A 36 -3.23 -9.45 -6.62
N LEU A 37 -2.41 -8.44 -6.40
CA LEU A 37 -2.37 -7.26 -7.27
C LEU A 37 -1.31 -7.36 -8.36
N GLY A 38 -0.49 -8.39 -8.31
CA GLY A 38 0.54 -8.62 -9.33
C GLY A 38 1.65 -7.59 -9.31
N VAL A 39 1.94 -7.01 -8.15
CA VAL A 39 3.04 -6.05 -8.00
C VAL A 39 4.35 -6.81 -7.90
N ASN A 40 5.33 -6.42 -8.70
CA ASN A 40 6.67 -6.98 -8.62
C ASN A 40 7.31 -6.55 -7.29
N SER A 41 8.02 -7.48 -6.63
CA SER A 41 8.66 -7.19 -5.34
C SER A 41 9.66 -6.04 -5.43
N ALA A 42 10.32 -5.87 -6.57
CA ALA A 42 11.22 -4.74 -6.78
C ALA A 42 10.46 -3.41 -6.82
N ARG A 43 9.19 -3.43 -7.19
CA ARG A 43 8.36 -2.22 -7.22
C ARG A 43 7.77 -1.87 -5.86
N LEU A 44 7.79 -2.80 -4.92
CA LEU A 44 7.29 -2.52 -3.57
C LEU A 44 8.04 -1.35 -2.94
N VAL A 45 9.33 -1.23 -3.20
CA VAL A 45 10.12 -0.10 -2.71
C VAL A 45 9.58 1.23 -3.25
N ASP A 46 9.23 1.25 -4.54
CA ASP A 46 8.66 2.46 -5.16
C ASP A 46 7.31 2.81 -4.54
N ILE A 47 6.50 1.80 -4.23
CA ILE A 47 5.22 2.00 -3.57
C ILE A 47 5.42 2.58 -2.17
N VAL A 48 6.36 2.05 -1.42
CA VAL A 48 6.68 2.54 -0.07
C VAL A 48 7.14 4.00 -0.13
N LEU A 49 7.99 4.33 -1.11
CA LEU A 49 8.43 5.72 -1.30
C LEU A 49 7.26 6.64 -1.61
N ALA A 50 6.30 6.16 -2.40
CA ALA A 50 5.09 6.92 -2.69
C ALA A 50 4.27 7.18 -1.43
N PHE A 51 4.18 6.20 -0.53
CA PHE A 51 3.50 6.38 0.75
C PHE A 51 4.21 7.42 1.60
N GLU A 52 5.52 7.35 1.68
CA GLU A 52 6.31 8.31 2.46
C GLU A 52 6.09 9.74 1.98
N ASP A 53 6.09 9.92 0.67
CA ASP A 53 5.90 11.22 0.05
C ASP A 53 4.46 11.74 0.23
N GLU A 54 3.47 10.88 0.01
CA GLU A 54 2.05 11.27 0.09
C GLU A 54 1.61 11.58 1.51
N PHE A 55 2.06 10.80 2.47
CA PHE A 55 1.62 10.93 3.86
C PHE A 55 2.63 11.65 4.75
N ASP A 56 3.77 12.04 4.21
CA ASP A 56 4.86 12.69 4.95
C ASP A 56 5.29 11.86 6.15
N ILE A 57 5.57 10.58 5.91
CA ILE A 57 5.99 9.63 6.92
C ILE A 57 7.32 8.99 6.52
N GLU A 58 7.94 8.29 7.47
CA GLU A 58 9.13 7.49 7.19
C GLU A 58 8.82 6.02 7.44
N VAL A 59 9.20 5.17 6.49
CA VAL A 59 9.03 3.72 6.59
C VAL A 59 10.40 3.08 6.44
N ASP A 60 10.88 2.42 7.50
CA ASP A 60 12.15 1.73 7.43
C ASP A 60 12.00 0.38 6.73
N ASP A 61 13.12 -0.28 6.45
CA ASP A 61 13.13 -1.54 5.74
C ASP A 61 12.36 -2.63 6.49
N GLU A 62 12.46 -2.66 7.81
CA GLU A 62 11.76 -3.65 8.61
C GLU A 62 10.25 -3.47 8.52
N ALA A 63 9.79 -2.23 8.60
CA ALA A 63 8.37 -1.93 8.47
C ALA A 63 7.87 -2.27 7.08
N ALA A 64 8.64 -1.95 6.04
CA ALA A 64 8.29 -2.28 4.67
C ALA A 64 8.17 -3.79 4.47
N ASP A 65 9.04 -4.57 5.08
CA ASP A 65 9.00 -6.03 4.99
C ASP A 65 7.75 -6.64 5.63
N CYS A 66 7.08 -5.90 6.50
CA CYS A 66 5.84 -6.36 7.14
C CYS A 66 4.59 -6.03 6.32
N ILE A 67 4.72 -5.36 5.21
CA ILE A 67 3.59 -4.98 4.36
C ILE A 67 3.33 -6.11 3.36
N TYR A 68 2.36 -6.96 3.66
CA TYR A 68 1.94 -8.05 2.78
C TYR A 68 0.63 -7.73 2.08
N THR A 69 -0.30 -7.10 2.79
CA THR A 69 -1.64 -6.79 2.28
C THR A 69 -1.87 -5.29 2.25
N VAL A 70 -2.93 -4.90 1.54
CA VAL A 70 -3.36 -3.50 1.53
C VAL A 70 -3.67 -3.03 2.95
N GLY A 71 -4.32 -3.88 3.74
CA GLY A 71 -4.63 -3.58 5.14
C GLY A 71 -3.40 -3.34 6.00
N ASP A 72 -2.33 -4.12 5.75
CA ASP A 72 -1.06 -3.92 6.46
C ASP A 72 -0.50 -2.53 6.19
N ALA A 73 -0.55 -2.09 4.94
CA ALA A 73 -0.08 -0.76 4.56
C ALA A 73 -0.91 0.33 5.22
N VAL A 74 -2.24 0.17 5.20
CA VAL A 74 -3.15 1.13 5.84
C VAL A 74 -2.86 1.25 7.33
N LYS A 75 -2.67 0.12 7.99
CA LYS A 75 -2.40 0.08 9.43
C LYS A 75 -1.09 0.77 9.77
N LEU A 76 -0.05 0.49 9.00
CA LEU A 76 1.26 1.10 9.21
C LEU A 76 1.17 2.62 9.08
N ILE A 77 0.53 3.09 8.02
CA ILE A 77 0.38 4.52 7.76
C ILE A 77 -0.44 5.17 8.87
N ASN A 78 -1.53 4.54 9.28
CA ASN A 78 -2.40 5.09 10.32
C ASN A 78 -1.66 5.30 11.62
N VAL A 79 -0.78 4.37 11.99
CA VAL A 79 0.04 4.50 13.20
C VAL A 79 1.02 5.66 13.08
N GLN A 80 1.60 5.84 11.90
CA GLN A 80 2.60 6.88 11.67
C GLN A 80 2.03 8.31 11.69
N ILE A 81 0.82 8.50 11.20
CA ILE A 81 0.23 9.84 11.08
C ILE A 81 -0.59 10.26 12.31
N GLN A 82 -0.73 9.41 13.30
CA GLN A 82 -1.45 9.75 14.53
C GLN A 82 -0.56 10.32 15.61
#